data_03de85fa11e285ba7c8b024eea93e1b5
#
_entry.id   03de85fa11e285ba7c8b024eea93e1b5
#
_cell.length_a   1.000
_cell.length_b   1.000
_cell.length_c   1.000
_cell.angle_alpha   90.00
_cell.angle_beta   90.00
_cell.angle_gamma   90.00
#
_symmetry.space_group_name_H-M   'P 1'
#
loop_
_entity.id
_entity.type
_entity.pdbx_description
1 polymer ?
#
loop_
_entity_poly.entity_id
_entity_poly.type
_entity_poly.pdbx_seq_one_letter_code
_entity_poly.pdbx_strand_id
1 'polypeptide(L)'
;MSKIPVNELISCFERMRDEHWDYCLNSAREGCVDCSGAFVWAYKQFNKTILHGSNSIARLSVRDLLSISHARPGMVAVKVKDWTDDDDTNRWYDSEPGNVYHIGLVIQNGSEMNVIEAKGAKWGVVQTKLDNKWKFVAYLDDVDYTQKMEETIMEYKYTGSIHLTSGYVHLRSQPNITSKSIAKLYHGEPVEIGDSSQPNWYAIKDESGNEGYVYSKYVVIENEIQSDDQADSSFSGVVITDSLGNKFYPIGSFTVEIQTDSVD
;
A
#
# COMPACT_ATOMS: atom_id res chain seq x y z
N MET A 1 16.44 15.28 -10.87
CA MET A 1 16.52 14.08 -9.99
C MET A 1 15.13 13.49 -9.90
N SER A 2 15.00 12.16 -9.95
CA SER A 2 13.70 11.50 -9.81
C SER A 2 13.14 11.73 -8.40
N LYS A 3 11.82 11.87 -8.29
CA LYS A 3 11.13 11.91 -7.00
C LYS A 3 11.04 10.50 -6.41
N ILE A 4 10.80 10.41 -5.10
CA ILE A 4 10.56 9.14 -4.40
C ILE A 4 9.14 8.68 -4.75
N PRO A 5 8.95 7.45 -5.25
CA PRO A 5 7.61 6.89 -5.42
C PRO A 5 6.88 6.81 -4.07
N VAL A 6 5.65 7.28 -4.01
CA VAL A 6 4.90 7.37 -2.74
C VAL A 6 4.70 6.02 -2.07
N ASN A 7 4.45 4.96 -2.84
CA ASN A 7 4.30 3.59 -2.34
C ASN A 7 5.60 3.06 -1.72
N GLU A 8 6.76 3.35 -2.32
CA GLU A 8 8.04 2.93 -1.76
C GLU A 8 8.39 3.67 -0.46
N LEU A 9 8.03 4.97 -0.36
CA LEU A 9 8.14 5.70 0.90
C LEU A 9 7.27 5.07 1.99
N ILE A 10 6.01 4.73 1.66
CA ILE A 10 5.08 4.06 2.58
C ILE A 10 5.68 2.73 3.04
N SER A 11 6.20 1.91 2.12
CA SER A 11 6.84 0.62 2.44
C SER A 11 8.01 0.76 3.43
N CYS A 12 8.78 1.85 3.35
CA CYS A 12 9.83 2.12 4.35
C CYS A 12 9.26 2.30 5.76
N PHE A 13 8.15 3.03 5.91
CA PHE A 13 7.50 3.24 7.20
C PHE A 13 6.79 1.97 7.70
N GLU A 14 6.16 1.21 6.80
CA GLU A 14 5.57 -0.08 7.14
C GLU A 14 6.63 -1.06 7.65
N ARG A 15 7.79 -1.11 7.00
CA ARG A 15 8.92 -1.90 7.48
C ARG A 15 9.32 -1.51 8.90
N MET A 16 9.47 -0.21 9.21
CA MET A 16 9.82 0.24 10.55
C MET A 16 8.80 -0.22 11.59
N ARG A 17 7.50 -0.15 11.26
CA ARG A 17 6.39 -0.61 12.12
C ARG A 17 6.43 -2.13 12.32
N ASP A 18 6.57 -2.90 11.25
CA ASP A 18 6.45 -4.35 11.26
C ASP A 18 7.66 -5.03 11.91
N GLU A 19 8.84 -4.43 11.76
CA GLU A 19 10.07 -4.82 12.46
C GLU A 19 10.14 -4.25 13.90
N HIS A 20 9.13 -3.50 14.35
CA HIS A 20 9.04 -2.95 15.71
C HIS A 20 10.24 -2.10 16.11
N TRP A 21 10.62 -1.16 15.26
CA TRP A 21 11.78 -0.31 15.53
C TRP A 21 11.61 0.52 16.80
N ASP A 22 12.70 0.68 17.52
CA ASP A 22 12.76 1.46 18.75
C ASP A 22 12.68 2.97 18.48
N TYR A 23 12.25 3.71 19.50
CA TYR A 23 12.36 5.16 19.51
C TYR A 23 13.67 5.61 20.15
N CYS A 24 14.50 6.30 19.39
CA CYS A 24 15.73 6.93 19.87
C CYS A 24 15.77 8.41 19.47
N LEU A 25 15.76 9.29 20.45
CA LEU A 25 15.80 10.74 20.23
C LEU A 25 17.05 11.14 19.42
N ASN A 26 16.87 12.02 18.44
CA ASN A 26 17.90 12.48 17.51
C ASN A 26 18.56 11.36 16.69
N SER A 27 17.88 10.23 16.49
CA SER A 27 18.39 9.11 15.72
C SER A 27 17.64 8.93 14.39
N ALA A 28 18.40 8.57 13.35
CA ALA A 28 17.91 8.16 12.04
C ALA A 28 18.68 6.90 11.59
N ARG A 29 18.80 5.92 12.47
CA ARG A 29 19.49 4.64 12.21
C ARG A 29 18.47 3.52 12.02
N GLU A 30 18.85 2.55 11.23
CA GLU A 30 18.07 1.31 11.11
C GLU A 30 17.83 0.69 12.49
N GLY A 31 16.60 0.26 12.74
CA GLY A 31 16.16 -0.28 14.01
C GLY A 31 15.87 0.75 15.11
N CYS A 32 16.28 2.02 14.94
CA CYS A 32 16.10 3.02 15.99
C CYS A 32 16.02 4.45 15.44
N VAL A 33 14.86 5.09 15.51
CA VAL A 33 14.57 6.41 14.94
C VAL A 33 13.76 7.27 15.91
N ASP A 34 13.84 8.60 15.77
CA ASP A 34 12.79 9.49 16.30
C ASP A 34 11.75 9.83 15.21
N CYS A 35 10.77 10.67 15.52
CA CYS A 35 9.67 11.00 14.62
C CYS A 35 10.16 11.60 13.28
N SER A 36 11.14 12.47 13.28
CA SER A 36 11.74 13.07 12.09
C SER A 36 12.86 12.20 11.51
N GLY A 37 13.55 11.45 12.34
CA GLY A 37 14.58 10.50 11.94
C GLY A 37 14.07 9.37 11.08
N ALA A 38 12.80 8.97 11.26
CA ALA A 38 12.12 8.02 10.38
C ALA A 38 12.10 8.51 8.92
N PHE A 39 11.78 9.79 8.71
CA PHE A 39 11.83 10.40 7.37
C PHE A 39 13.26 10.49 6.84
N VAL A 40 14.22 10.89 7.69
CA VAL A 40 15.64 10.95 7.30
C VAL A 40 16.16 9.59 6.87
N TRP A 41 15.83 8.54 7.62
CA TRP A 41 16.23 7.19 7.26
C TRP A 41 15.56 6.73 5.96
N ALA A 42 14.25 6.94 5.80
CA ALA A 42 13.52 6.56 4.60
C ALA A 42 14.06 7.28 3.35
N TYR A 43 14.33 8.58 3.40
CA TYR A 43 14.90 9.34 2.28
C TYR A 43 16.28 8.83 1.85
N LYS A 44 17.09 8.39 2.79
CA LYS A 44 18.42 7.80 2.49
C LYS A 44 18.33 6.54 1.65
N GLN A 45 17.26 5.76 1.73
CA GLN A 45 17.06 4.57 0.91
C GLN A 45 16.98 4.92 -0.59
N PHE A 46 16.62 6.16 -0.92
CA PHE A 46 16.50 6.68 -2.28
C PHE A 46 17.65 7.64 -2.67
N ASN A 47 18.75 7.63 -1.92
CA ASN A 47 19.86 8.56 -2.09
C ASN A 47 19.41 10.03 -2.04
N LYS A 48 18.42 10.34 -1.21
CA LYS A 48 17.90 11.69 -0.96
C LYS A 48 18.13 12.11 0.47
N THR A 49 18.02 13.42 0.68
CA THR A 49 18.20 14.02 2.00
C THR A 49 16.95 14.82 2.37
N ILE A 50 16.61 14.80 3.63
CA ILE A 50 15.60 15.66 4.24
C ILE A 50 16.16 16.15 5.57
N LEU A 51 15.76 17.34 6.01
CA LEU A 51 16.23 17.90 7.26
C LEU A 51 15.73 17.09 8.46
N HIS A 52 16.60 16.89 9.45
CA HIS A 52 16.19 16.28 10.71
C HIS A 52 15.51 17.34 11.58
N GLY A 53 14.36 17.03 12.14
CA GLY A 53 13.55 17.90 12.98
C GLY A 53 12.15 18.14 12.43
N SER A 54 11.13 17.94 13.27
CA SER A 54 9.72 18.05 12.89
C SER A 54 9.36 19.44 12.35
N ASN A 55 9.84 20.50 12.99
CA ASN A 55 9.65 21.87 12.49
C ASN A 55 10.34 22.10 11.14
N SER A 56 11.56 21.58 10.98
CA SER A 56 12.31 21.73 9.73
C SER A 56 11.62 21.04 8.56
N ILE A 57 11.14 19.81 8.77
CA ILE A 57 10.40 19.08 7.74
C ILE A 57 9.10 19.81 7.38
N ALA A 58 8.31 20.18 8.40
CA ALA A 58 7.00 20.81 8.20
C ALA A 58 7.05 22.20 7.55
N ARG A 59 8.23 22.83 7.44
CA ARG A 59 8.39 24.18 6.89
C ARG A 59 9.20 24.24 5.62
N LEU A 60 10.17 23.34 5.48
CA LEU A 60 11.21 23.44 4.46
C LEU A 60 11.21 22.26 3.48
N SER A 61 10.36 21.28 3.71
CA SER A 61 10.33 20.04 2.90
C SER A 61 8.94 19.63 2.47
N VAL A 62 7.94 20.51 2.62
CA VAL A 62 6.55 20.23 2.28
C VAL A 62 5.91 21.36 1.49
N ARG A 63 4.82 21.02 0.80
CA ARG A 63 3.91 21.95 0.13
C ARG A 63 2.47 21.64 0.51
N ASP A 64 1.57 22.61 0.27
CA ASP A 64 0.14 22.45 0.45
C ASP A 64 -0.24 21.97 1.88
N LEU A 65 0.00 22.84 2.86
CA LEU A 65 -0.40 22.57 4.24
C LEU A 65 -1.94 22.56 4.33
N LEU A 66 -2.53 21.41 4.60
CA LEU A 66 -3.97 21.16 4.52
C LEU A 66 -4.53 20.65 5.85
N SER A 67 -5.83 20.81 6.06
CA SER A 67 -6.50 20.14 7.18
C SER A 67 -6.46 18.62 7.03
N ILE A 68 -6.56 17.90 8.16
CA ILE A 68 -6.51 16.42 8.17
C ILE A 68 -7.63 15.74 7.36
N SER A 69 -8.72 16.46 7.05
CA SER A 69 -9.78 15.95 6.16
C SER A 69 -9.32 15.74 4.71
N HIS A 70 -8.20 16.33 4.32
CA HIS A 70 -7.58 16.18 2.99
C HIS A 70 -6.45 15.15 2.98
N ALA A 71 -6.33 14.36 4.05
CA ALA A 71 -5.26 13.37 4.17
C ALA A 71 -5.28 12.37 3.01
N ARG A 72 -4.09 12.10 2.50
CA ARG A 72 -3.84 11.05 1.51
C ARG A 72 -2.62 10.25 1.95
N PRO A 73 -2.55 8.97 1.59
CA PRO A 73 -1.38 8.16 1.90
C PRO A 73 -0.08 8.79 1.37
N GLY A 74 0.97 8.66 2.16
CA GLY A 74 2.29 9.24 1.87
C GLY A 74 2.46 10.70 2.27
N MET A 75 1.40 11.40 2.69
CA MET A 75 1.53 12.75 3.25
C MET A 75 2.17 12.70 4.63
N VAL A 76 2.89 13.76 5.00
CA VAL A 76 3.29 13.96 6.39
C VAL A 76 2.11 14.51 7.19
N ALA A 77 1.83 13.91 8.34
CA ALA A 77 0.93 14.46 9.34
C ALA A 77 1.72 15.15 10.43
N VAL A 78 1.22 16.29 10.95
CA VAL A 78 1.91 17.09 11.95
C VAL A 78 1.04 17.33 13.17
N LYS A 79 1.66 17.25 14.37
CA LYS A 79 1.10 17.70 15.64
C LYS A 79 1.74 19.02 16.02
N VAL A 80 0.90 19.99 16.37
CA VAL A 80 1.30 21.33 16.74
C VAL A 80 1.10 21.52 18.23
N LYS A 81 2.05 22.10 18.91
CA LYS A 81 1.96 22.46 20.32
C LYS A 81 1.43 23.88 20.43
N ASP A 82 0.46 24.10 21.29
CA ASP A 82 0.02 25.43 21.65
C ASP A 82 1.16 26.15 22.38
N TRP A 83 1.22 27.47 22.18
CA TRP A 83 2.21 28.30 22.84
C TRP A 83 1.97 28.34 24.36
N THR A 84 3.06 28.27 25.13
CA THR A 84 3.06 28.54 26.54
C THR A 84 4.13 29.63 26.82
N ASP A 85 3.89 30.48 27.82
CA ASP A 85 4.81 31.56 28.18
C ASP A 85 6.23 31.11 28.47
N ASP A 86 6.43 29.79 28.71
CA ASP A 86 7.75 29.17 28.91
C ASP A 86 8.50 28.86 27.59
N ASP A 87 7.86 29.00 26.44
CA ASP A 87 8.41 28.66 25.10
C ASP A 87 9.08 29.91 24.41
N ASP A 88 9.59 30.86 25.17
CA ASP A 88 10.17 32.15 24.72
C ASP A 88 11.29 32.05 23.68
N THR A 89 11.75 30.86 23.35
CA THR A 89 12.80 30.62 22.33
C THR A 89 12.24 30.09 21.00
N ASN A 90 10.94 29.97 20.84
CA ASN A 90 10.37 29.30 19.67
C ASN A 90 10.10 30.30 18.53
N ARG A 91 11.08 30.49 17.67
CA ARG A 91 11.00 31.32 16.45
C ARG A 91 9.88 30.95 15.47
N TRP A 92 9.18 29.85 15.70
CA TRP A 92 8.13 29.32 14.81
C TRP A 92 6.72 29.63 15.27
N TYR A 93 6.58 30.28 16.39
CA TYR A 93 5.30 30.47 17.07
C TYR A 93 4.26 31.23 16.23
N ASP A 94 4.65 32.34 15.62
CA ASP A 94 3.74 33.27 14.92
C ASP A 94 3.53 32.90 13.45
N SER A 95 4.01 31.77 12.99
CA SER A 95 3.91 31.34 11.60
C SER A 95 3.27 29.97 11.46
N GLU A 96 2.44 29.80 10.44
CA GLU A 96 1.92 28.47 10.11
C GLU A 96 3.07 27.52 9.74
N PRO A 97 3.01 26.29 10.16
CA PRO A 97 1.96 25.58 10.93
C PRO A 97 2.00 25.77 12.45
N GLY A 98 2.76 26.69 13.01
CA GLY A 98 3.01 26.80 14.44
C GLY A 98 4.17 25.94 14.91
N ASN A 99 4.28 25.64 16.20
CA ASN A 99 5.36 24.81 16.74
C ASN A 99 5.06 23.31 16.55
N VAL A 100 5.63 22.72 15.50
CA VAL A 100 5.49 21.30 15.21
C VAL A 100 6.42 20.47 16.09
N TYR A 101 5.85 19.78 17.06
CA TYR A 101 6.63 18.95 18.00
C TYR A 101 6.67 17.46 17.60
N HIS A 102 5.81 17.02 16.67
CA HIS A 102 5.75 15.63 16.27
C HIS A 102 5.21 15.47 14.84
N ILE A 103 5.74 14.48 14.13
CA ILE A 103 5.32 14.15 12.76
C ILE A 103 5.20 12.63 12.57
N GLY A 104 4.44 12.23 11.56
CA GLY A 104 4.30 10.85 11.12
C GLY A 104 3.86 10.77 9.67
N LEU A 105 3.91 9.60 9.07
CA LEU A 105 3.49 9.37 7.69
C LEU A 105 2.05 8.85 7.65
N VAL A 106 1.21 9.50 6.84
CA VAL A 106 -0.17 9.05 6.60
C VAL A 106 -0.16 7.78 5.76
N ILE A 107 -0.95 6.81 6.18
CA ILE A 107 -1.21 5.58 5.43
C ILE A 107 -2.72 5.32 5.34
N GLN A 108 -3.13 4.54 4.36
CA GLN A 108 -4.49 4.01 4.29
C GLN A 108 -4.56 2.65 4.98
N ASN A 109 -5.62 2.41 5.75
CA ASN A 109 -5.91 1.14 6.37
C ASN A 109 -7.40 0.81 6.18
N GLY A 110 -7.69 0.07 5.12
CA GLY A 110 -9.07 -0.09 4.66
C GLY A 110 -9.67 1.26 4.26
N SER A 111 -10.82 1.61 4.81
CA SER A 111 -11.48 2.91 4.57
C SER A 111 -10.99 4.04 5.50
N GLU A 112 -10.08 3.77 6.44
CA GLU A 112 -9.61 4.76 7.42
C GLU A 112 -8.20 5.25 7.10
N MET A 113 -7.94 6.55 7.33
CA MET A 113 -6.58 7.09 7.32
C MET A 113 -5.95 6.91 8.69
N ASN A 114 -4.75 6.38 8.70
CA ASN A 114 -3.91 6.16 9.88
C ASN A 114 -2.56 6.86 9.70
N VAL A 115 -1.75 6.85 10.73
CA VAL A 115 -0.41 7.40 10.71
C VAL A 115 0.58 6.39 11.27
N ILE A 116 1.68 6.16 10.58
CA ILE A 116 2.85 5.49 11.16
C ILE A 116 3.74 6.56 11.77
N GLU A 117 4.02 6.45 13.05
CA GLU A 117 4.78 7.41 13.83
C GLU A 117 5.79 6.74 14.76
N ALA A 118 7.01 7.28 14.89
CA ALA A 118 7.90 6.94 16.00
C ALA A 118 7.43 7.72 17.24
N LYS A 119 6.61 7.06 18.07
CA LYS A 119 5.74 7.71 19.07
C LYS A 119 6.44 8.07 20.37
N GLY A 120 7.56 7.45 20.67
CA GLY A 120 8.33 7.67 21.89
C GLY A 120 8.90 6.36 22.46
N ALA A 121 9.82 6.46 23.42
CA ALA A 121 10.62 5.35 23.94
C ALA A 121 9.80 4.15 24.47
N LYS A 122 8.58 4.39 24.95
CA LYS A 122 7.67 3.31 25.40
C LYS A 122 7.07 2.52 24.26
N TRP A 123 6.95 3.11 23.07
CA TRP A 123 6.09 2.58 22.01
C TRP A 123 6.86 2.20 20.74
N GLY A 124 8.04 2.80 20.52
CA GLY A 124 8.76 2.64 19.26
C GLY A 124 7.98 3.21 18.06
N VAL A 125 8.13 2.56 16.92
CA VAL A 125 7.38 2.88 15.69
C VAL A 125 6.07 2.09 15.68
N VAL A 126 4.96 2.83 15.62
CA VAL A 126 3.61 2.26 15.70
C VAL A 126 2.67 2.90 14.69
N GLN A 127 1.58 2.20 14.41
CA GLN A 127 0.45 2.74 13.65
C GLN A 127 -0.64 3.23 14.61
N THR A 128 -1.12 4.44 14.37
CA THR A 128 -2.18 5.08 15.16
C THR A 128 -3.24 5.69 14.23
N LYS A 129 -4.42 6.01 14.76
CA LYS A 129 -5.44 6.72 13.99
C LYS A 129 -5.00 8.13 13.66
N LEU A 130 -5.36 8.60 12.46
CA LEU A 130 -5.32 10.01 12.13
C LEU A 130 -6.54 10.69 12.76
N ASP A 131 -6.41 11.07 14.03
CA ASP A 131 -7.46 11.72 14.83
C ASP A 131 -7.22 13.24 14.96
N ASN A 132 -8.07 13.91 15.75
CA ASN A 132 -8.03 15.37 15.98
C ASN A 132 -6.77 15.87 16.74
N LYS A 133 -5.90 14.98 17.20
CA LYS A 133 -4.60 15.37 17.77
C LYS A 133 -3.59 15.76 16.69
N TRP A 134 -3.85 15.35 15.44
CA TRP A 134 -3.10 15.81 14.30
C TRP A 134 -3.73 17.11 13.77
N LYS A 135 -2.93 18.11 13.47
CA LYS A 135 -3.42 19.44 13.10
C LYS A 135 -3.51 19.64 11.60
N PHE A 136 -2.47 19.23 10.89
CA PHE A 136 -2.33 19.39 9.45
C PHE A 136 -1.76 18.13 8.81
N VAL A 137 -1.96 18.05 7.49
CA VAL A 137 -1.24 17.14 6.59
C VAL A 137 -0.64 17.94 5.45
N ALA A 138 0.46 17.46 4.87
CA ALA A 138 1.11 18.14 3.75
C ALA A 138 1.81 17.14 2.83
N TYR A 139 1.97 17.53 1.56
CA TYR A 139 2.75 16.76 0.61
C TYR A 139 4.24 17.01 0.83
N LEU A 140 5.05 15.97 0.84
CA LEU A 140 6.51 16.06 0.82
C LEU A 140 6.99 16.46 -0.58
N ASP A 141 7.92 17.42 -0.67
CA ASP A 141 8.33 18.01 -1.96
C ASP A 141 9.01 17.02 -2.90
N ASP A 142 9.82 16.13 -2.34
CA ASP A 142 10.59 15.13 -3.08
C ASP A 142 9.82 13.83 -3.37
N VAL A 143 8.53 13.75 -3.03
CA VAL A 143 7.70 12.56 -3.24
C VAL A 143 6.82 12.72 -4.46
N ASP A 144 6.74 11.67 -5.26
CA ASP A 144 5.87 11.56 -6.42
C ASP A 144 4.53 10.94 -6.02
N TYR A 145 3.49 11.78 -6.02
CA TYR A 145 2.11 11.38 -5.74
C TYR A 145 1.29 11.17 -7.02
N THR A 146 1.90 11.29 -8.19
CA THR A 146 1.21 11.08 -9.48
C THR A 146 1.03 9.61 -9.79
N GLN A 147 1.89 8.76 -9.25
CA GLN A 147 1.62 7.35 -9.25
C GLN A 147 0.31 7.17 -8.47
N LYS A 148 -0.74 6.77 -9.17
CA LYS A 148 -1.86 6.14 -8.51
C LYS A 148 -1.21 5.17 -7.53
N MET A 149 -1.53 5.26 -6.24
CA MET A 149 -1.47 4.06 -5.44
C MET A 149 -2.23 3.07 -6.30
N GLU A 150 -1.51 2.13 -6.87
CA GLU A 150 -2.19 0.95 -7.34
C GLU A 150 -3.01 0.55 -6.11
N GLU A 151 -4.33 0.78 -6.17
CA GLU A 151 -5.21 -0.15 -5.49
C GLU A 151 -4.54 -1.45 -5.86
N THR A 152 -4.02 -2.15 -4.88
CA THR A 152 -3.51 -3.48 -5.10
C THR A 152 -4.73 -4.19 -5.64
N ILE A 153 -4.89 -4.16 -6.97
CA ILE A 153 -5.84 -5.03 -7.65
C ILE A 153 -5.21 -6.36 -7.30
N MET A 154 -5.81 -7.01 -6.30
CA MET A 154 -5.38 -8.32 -5.88
C MET A 154 -5.62 -9.19 -7.10
N GLU A 155 -4.55 -9.49 -7.83
CA GLU A 155 -4.63 -10.35 -8.98
C GLU A 155 -4.85 -11.76 -8.46
N TYR A 156 -6.08 -12.24 -8.61
CA TYR A 156 -6.45 -13.59 -8.20
C TYR A 156 -6.09 -14.55 -9.33
N LYS A 157 -5.17 -15.46 -9.05
CA LYS A 157 -4.61 -16.41 -10.01
C LYS A 157 -5.16 -17.83 -9.82
N TYR A 158 -5.70 -18.12 -8.65
CA TYR A 158 -6.14 -19.44 -8.28
C TYR A 158 -7.51 -19.39 -7.63
N THR A 159 -8.24 -20.48 -7.77
CA THR A 159 -9.41 -20.80 -6.94
C THR A 159 -9.05 -21.87 -5.93
N GLY A 160 -9.74 -21.87 -4.82
CA GLY A 160 -9.54 -22.86 -3.78
C GLY A 160 -10.58 -22.76 -2.68
N SER A 161 -10.29 -23.36 -1.56
CA SER A 161 -11.22 -23.39 -0.43
C SER A 161 -10.49 -23.23 0.92
N ILE A 162 -11.24 -22.81 1.92
CA ILE A 162 -10.76 -22.71 3.30
C ILE A 162 -10.73 -24.10 3.93
N HIS A 163 -9.61 -24.50 4.51
CA HIS A 163 -9.43 -25.79 5.16
C HIS A 163 -9.16 -25.63 6.65
N LEU A 164 -10.12 -26.03 7.48
CA LEU A 164 -10.09 -25.97 8.94
C LEU A 164 -10.56 -27.29 9.56
N THR A 165 -10.02 -27.66 10.70
CA THR A 165 -10.53 -28.80 11.47
C THR A 165 -11.75 -28.44 12.32
N SER A 166 -11.89 -27.16 12.69
CA SER A 166 -13.04 -26.62 13.43
C SER A 166 -12.96 -25.09 13.48
N GLY A 167 -14.06 -24.43 13.80
CA GLY A 167 -14.15 -22.98 13.98
C GLY A 167 -14.09 -22.19 12.68
N TYR A 168 -13.41 -21.06 12.69
CA TYR A 168 -13.28 -20.14 11.56
C TYR A 168 -11.88 -19.52 11.54
N VAL A 169 -11.49 -19.01 10.36
CA VAL A 169 -10.33 -18.13 10.21
C VAL A 169 -10.80 -16.71 9.88
N HIS A 170 -10.04 -15.71 10.31
CA HIS A 170 -10.34 -14.32 9.96
C HIS A 170 -9.78 -13.97 8.57
N LEU A 171 -10.63 -13.40 7.72
CA LEU A 171 -10.20 -12.58 6.59
C LEU A 171 -9.76 -11.23 7.15
N ARG A 172 -8.52 -10.84 6.93
CA ARG A 172 -7.90 -9.67 7.57
C ARG A 172 -7.57 -8.57 6.57
N SER A 173 -7.63 -7.32 7.04
CA SER A 173 -7.32 -6.15 6.19
C SER A 173 -5.86 -6.03 5.79
N GLN A 174 -4.94 -6.71 6.49
CA GLN A 174 -3.50 -6.74 6.23
C GLN A 174 -2.96 -8.13 6.54
N PRO A 175 -1.87 -8.58 5.91
CA PRO A 175 -1.29 -9.90 6.11
C PRO A 175 -0.54 -10.04 7.44
N ASN A 176 -1.21 -9.76 8.54
CA ASN A 176 -0.71 -9.92 9.91
C ASN A 176 -1.84 -10.27 10.88
N ILE A 177 -1.51 -10.91 11.99
CA ILE A 177 -2.48 -11.44 12.96
C ILE A 177 -3.18 -10.38 13.82
N THR A 178 -2.67 -9.16 13.86
CA THR A 178 -3.20 -8.06 14.67
C THR A 178 -4.08 -7.11 13.87
N SER A 179 -4.12 -7.24 12.54
CA SER A 179 -4.94 -6.40 11.68
C SER A 179 -6.44 -6.67 11.85
N LYS A 180 -7.25 -5.70 11.45
CA LYS A 180 -8.70 -5.77 11.55
C LYS A 180 -9.26 -7.01 10.83
N SER A 181 -10.17 -7.73 11.48
CA SER A 181 -10.97 -8.77 10.82
C SER A 181 -12.05 -8.12 9.95
N ILE A 182 -12.07 -8.48 8.67
CA ILE A 182 -13.08 -8.05 7.69
C ILE A 182 -14.25 -9.02 7.74
N ALA A 183 -13.96 -10.31 7.67
CA ALA A 183 -14.94 -11.40 7.67
C ALA A 183 -14.41 -12.60 8.45
N LYS A 184 -15.31 -13.57 8.67
CA LYS A 184 -14.97 -14.91 9.17
C LYS A 184 -15.21 -15.89 8.04
N LEU A 185 -14.24 -16.74 7.78
CA LEU A 185 -14.32 -17.78 6.76
C LEU A 185 -14.32 -19.15 7.43
N TYR A 186 -15.16 -20.05 6.95
CA TYR A 186 -15.38 -21.37 7.49
C TYR A 186 -14.81 -22.46 6.59
N HIS A 187 -14.70 -23.67 7.11
CA HIS A 187 -14.23 -24.82 6.36
C HIS A 187 -15.11 -25.09 5.12
N GLY A 188 -14.46 -25.26 3.98
CA GLY A 188 -15.12 -25.54 2.70
C GLY A 188 -15.60 -24.30 1.93
N GLU A 189 -15.51 -23.08 2.50
CA GLU A 189 -15.86 -21.87 1.76
C GLU A 189 -14.92 -21.66 0.58
N PRO A 190 -15.47 -21.48 -0.63
CA PRO A 190 -14.68 -21.22 -1.82
C PRO A 190 -14.10 -19.80 -1.79
N VAL A 191 -12.92 -19.66 -2.35
CA VAL A 191 -12.19 -18.38 -2.39
C VAL A 191 -11.40 -18.24 -3.69
N GLU A 192 -11.27 -17.01 -4.16
CA GLU A 192 -10.25 -16.63 -5.14
C GLU A 192 -8.96 -16.29 -4.38
N ILE A 193 -7.82 -16.71 -4.93
CA ILE A 193 -6.51 -16.65 -4.25
C ILE A 193 -5.51 -15.90 -5.11
N GLY A 194 -4.90 -14.89 -4.53
CA GLY A 194 -3.79 -14.14 -5.11
C GLY A 194 -2.53 -14.21 -4.25
N ASP A 195 -1.44 -13.74 -4.82
CA ASP A 195 -0.16 -13.62 -4.12
C ASP A 195 -0.22 -12.53 -3.04
N SER A 196 0.61 -12.68 -2.02
CA SER A 196 0.84 -11.66 -1.01
C SER A 196 2.33 -11.33 -0.93
N SER A 197 2.64 -10.06 -0.69
CA SER A 197 4.01 -9.62 -0.43
C SER A 197 4.59 -10.16 0.89
N GLN A 198 3.74 -10.71 1.76
CA GLN A 198 4.16 -11.27 3.05
C GLN A 198 4.21 -12.79 3.01
N PRO A 199 5.31 -13.41 3.44
CA PRO A 199 5.43 -14.87 3.53
C PRO A 199 4.29 -15.47 4.35
N ASN A 200 3.80 -16.64 3.93
CA ASN A 200 2.73 -17.39 4.61
C ASN A 200 1.35 -16.72 4.64
N TRP A 201 1.09 -15.72 3.81
CA TRP A 201 -0.23 -15.13 3.63
C TRP A 201 -0.65 -15.19 2.18
N TYR A 202 -1.95 -15.39 1.94
CA TYR A 202 -2.55 -15.24 0.63
C TYR A 202 -3.52 -14.06 0.62
N ALA A 203 -3.54 -13.32 -0.48
CA ALA A 203 -4.63 -12.42 -0.80
C ALA A 203 -5.86 -13.27 -1.15
N ILE A 204 -6.99 -12.97 -0.55
CA ILE A 204 -8.22 -13.76 -0.67
C ILE A 204 -9.39 -12.84 -1.01
N LYS A 205 -10.25 -13.30 -1.93
CA LYS A 205 -11.58 -12.76 -2.13
C LYS A 205 -12.61 -13.85 -1.89
N ASP A 206 -13.56 -13.56 -1.00
CA ASP A 206 -14.66 -14.50 -0.69
C ASP A 206 -15.83 -14.35 -1.66
N GLU A 207 -16.81 -15.26 -1.60
CA GLU A 207 -18.02 -15.23 -2.44
C GLU A 207 -18.87 -13.97 -2.24
N SER A 208 -18.74 -13.28 -1.10
CA SER A 208 -19.42 -12.02 -0.83
C SER A 208 -18.70 -10.82 -1.43
N GLY A 209 -17.53 -11.03 -2.06
CA GLY A 209 -16.70 -9.98 -2.62
C GLY A 209 -15.84 -9.24 -1.59
N ASN A 210 -15.72 -9.76 -0.36
CA ASN A 210 -14.79 -9.19 0.60
C ASN A 210 -13.36 -9.58 0.25
N GLU A 211 -12.48 -8.59 0.18
CA GLU A 211 -11.06 -8.77 -0.13
C GLU A 211 -10.20 -8.56 1.11
N GLY A 212 -9.16 -9.37 1.27
CA GLY A 212 -8.26 -9.30 2.41
C GLY A 212 -7.22 -10.42 2.40
N TYR A 213 -6.72 -10.78 3.57
CA TYR A 213 -5.62 -11.72 3.70
C TYR A 213 -5.95 -12.85 4.68
N VAL A 214 -5.55 -14.07 4.32
CA VAL A 214 -5.66 -15.27 5.16
C VAL A 214 -4.30 -15.95 5.25
N TYR A 215 -3.99 -16.50 6.42
CA TYR A 215 -2.75 -17.25 6.61
C TYR A 215 -2.78 -18.54 5.75
N SER A 216 -1.76 -18.72 4.91
CA SER A 216 -1.75 -19.72 3.82
C SER A 216 -2.01 -21.15 4.26
N LYS A 217 -1.67 -21.51 5.49
CA LYS A 217 -1.92 -22.88 6.03
C LYS A 217 -3.41 -23.25 6.10
N TYR A 218 -4.32 -22.28 6.01
CA TYR A 218 -5.76 -22.49 6.05
C TYR A 218 -6.41 -22.47 4.66
N VAL A 219 -5.62 -22.42 3.60
CA VAL A 219 -6.09 -22.31 2.24
C VAL A 219 -5.59 -23.48 1.41
N VAL A 220 -6.49 -24.15 0.71
CA VAL A 220 -6.15 -25.18 -0.27
C VAL A 220 -6.38 -24.61 -1.66
N ILE A 221 -5.35 -24.61 -2.49
CA ILE A 221 -5.43 -24.21 -3.90
C ILE A 221 -5.95 -25.41 -4.69
N GLU A 222 -6.96 -25.19 -5.52
CA GLU A 222 -7.61 -26.26 -6.30
C GLU A 222 -7.33 -26.11 -7.80
N ASN A 223 -7.51 -24.90 -8.36
CA ASN A 223 -7.32 -24.66 -9.78
C ASN A 223 -6.63 -23.29 -10.02
N GLU A 224 -5.93 -23.19 -11.13
CA GLU A 224 -5.45 -21.91 -11.66
C GLU A 224 -6.58 -21.23 -12.44
N ILE A 225 -6.83 -19.96 -12.16
CA ILE A 225 -7.76 -19.14 -12.94
C ILE A 225 -7.07 -18.85 -14.27
N GLN A 226 -7.57 -19.42 -15.36
CA GLN A 226 -7.12 -19.03 -16.67
C GLN A 226 -7.59 -17.58 -16.88
N SER A 227 -6.62 -16.65 -16.95
CA SER A 227 -6.92 -15.27 -17.32
C SER A 227 -7.46 -15.27 -18.75
N ASP A 228 -8.61 -14.66 -18.97
CA ASP A 228 -9.12 -14.41 -20.34
C ASP A 228 -8.14 -13.58 -21.19
N ASP A 229 -7.09 -13.00 -20.58
CA ASP A 229 -5.99 -12.30 -21.25
C ASP A 229 -4.95 -13.22 -21.91
N GLN A 230 -5.06 -14.56 -21.75
CA GLN A 230 -4.35 -15.53 -22.60
C GLN A 230 -5.14 -15.92 -23.86
N ALA A 231 -6.24 -15.25 -24.17
CA ALA A 231 -6.72 -15.23 -25.51
C ALA A 231 -5.75 -14.40 -26.35
N ASP A 232 -4.83 -15.13 -27.01
CA ASP A 232 -4.19 -14.64 -28.22
C ASP A 232 -2.81 -13.96 -28.14
N SER A 233 -1.82 -14.67 -27.60
CA SER A 233 -0.43 -14.43 -28.06
C SER A 233 0.03 -15.44 -29.14
N SER A 234 -0.79 -16.42 -29.51
CA SER A 234 -0.44 -17.44 -30.55
C SER A 234 -1.05 -17.17 -31.93
N PHE A 235 -1.93 -16.18 -32.07
CA PHE A 235 -2.59 -15.85 -33.34
C PHE A 235 -2.30 -14.44 -33.87
N SER A 236 -1.15 -13.89 -33.61
CA SER A 236 -0.76 -12.66 -34.30
C SER A 236 -0.51 -12.94 -35.79
N GLY A 237 -1.55 -12.83 -36.62
CA GLY A 237 -1.36 -12.88 -38.05
C GLY A 237 -2.41 -13.57 -38.93
N VAL A 238 -3.39 -14.26 -38.37
CA VAL A 238 -4.45 -14.88 -39.19
C VAL A 238 -5.71 -14.05 -39.13
N VAL A 239 -6.01 -13.32 -40.18
CA VAL A 239 -7.28 -12.65 -40.41
C VAL A 239 -8.00 -13.39 -41.54
N ILE A 240 -9.14 -13.97 -41.26
CA ILE A 240 -10.01 -14.60 -42.30
C ILE A 240 -10.84 -13.50 -42.92
N THR A 241 -10.74 -13.34 -44.24
CA THR A 241 -11.50 -12.34 -44.97
C THR A 241 -12.43 -13.12 -45.93
N ASP A 242 -13.74 -12.85 -45.86
CA ASP A 242 -14.70 -13.45 -46.82
C ASP A 242 -14.65 -12.79 -48.19
N SER A 243 -15.38 -13.33 -49.14
CA SER A 243 -15.43 -12.82 -50.51
C SER A 243 -16.09 -11.44 -50.64
N LEU A 244 -16.69 -10.92 -49.58
CA LEU A 244 -17.28 -9.60 -49.49
C LEU A 244 -16.36 -8.56 -48.77
N GLY A 245 -15.17 -9.01 -48.32
CA GLY A 245 -14.20 -8.18 -47.64
C GLY A 245 -14.39 -8.04 -46.13
N ASN A 246 -15.33 -8.81 -45.53
CA ASN A 246 -15.50 -8.80 -44.07
C ASN A 246 -14.35 -9.55 -43.40
N LYS A 247 -13.82 -8.97 -42.33
CA LYS A 247 -12.71 -9.56 -41.57
C LYS A 247 -13.24 -10.24 -40.31
N PHE A 248 -12.81 -11.48 -40.10
CA PHE A 248 -13.12 -12.30 -38.95
C PHE A 248 -11.83 -12.59 -38.18
N TYR A 249 -11.90 -12.41 -36.87
CA TYR A 249 -10.82 -12.74 -35.95
C TYR A 249 -11.20 -14.00 -35.19
N PRO A 250 -10.52 -15.13 -35.42
CA PRO A 250 -10.89 -16.38 -34.77
C PRO A 250 -10.65 -16.31 -33.28
N ILE A 251 -11.59 -16.83 -32.49
CA ILE A 251 -11.51 -16.98 -31.04
C ILE A 251 -11.40 -18.49 -30.74
N GLY A 252 -10.32 -18.90 -30.06
CA GLY A 252 -10.09 -20.30 -29.70
C GLY A 252 -9.25 -21.08 -30.73
N SER A 253 -9.08 -22.38 -30.48
CA SER A 253 -8.31 -23.27 -31.36
C SER A 253 -9.13 -23.65 -32.57
N PHE A 254 -8.56 -23.55 -33.78
CA PHE A 254 -9.19 -24.00 -35.03
C PHE A 254 -8.16 -24.68 -35.95
N THR A 255 -8.63 -25.57 -36.78
CA THR A 255 -7.80 -26.23 -37.79
C THR A 255 -8.18 -25.66 -39.16
N VAL A 256 -7.18 -25.22 -39.93
CA VAL A 256 -7.40 -24.80 -41.34
C VAL A 256 -6.96 -25.91 -42.24
N GLU A 257 -7.91 -26.50 -43.01
CA GLU A 257 -7.57 -27.35 -44.12
C GLU A 257 -7.48 -26.51 -45.40
N ILE A 258 -6.30 -26.49 -46.01
CA ILE A 258 -6.09 -25.82 -47.29
C ILE A 258 -6.37 -26.84 -48.40
N GLN A 259 -7.47 -26.67 -49.11
CA GLN A 259 -7.68 -27.35 -50.36
C GLN A 259 -6.99 -26.55 -51.47
N THR A 260 -5.99 -27.14 -52.09
CA THR A 260 -5.37 -26.62 -53.32
C THR A 260 -6.12 -27.23 -54.51
N ASP A 261 -6.86 -26.43 -55.24
CA ASP A 261 -7.38 -26.85 -56.54
C ASP A 261 -6.16 -27.03 -57.46
N SER A 262 -5.95 -28.26 -57.90
CA SER A 262 -5.01 -28.53 -58.98
C SER A 262 -5.56 -27.95 -60.26
N VAL A 263 -4.92 -26.88 -60.71
CA VAL A 263 -5.18 -26.36 -62.07
C VAL A 263 -4.51 -27.30 -63.05
N ASP A 264 -5.29 -28.10 -63.79
CA ASP A 264 -4.83 -28.83 -64.98
C ASP A 264 -4.56 -27.85 -66.13
#